data_3701b22ad50a4dad3f88fc219b9ad106
#
_entry.id   3701b22ad50a4dad3f88fc219b9ad106
#
_cell.length_a   1.000
_cell.length_b   1.000
_cell.length_c   1.000
_cell.angle_alpha   90.00
_cell.angle_beta   90.00
_cell.angle_gamma   90.00
#
_symmetry.space_group_name_H-M   'P 1'
#
loop_
_entity.id
_entity.type
_entity.pdbx_description
1 polymer ?
#
loop_
_entity_poly.entity_id
_entity_poly.type
_entity_poly.pdbx_seq_one_letter_code
_entity_poly.pdbx_strand_id
1 'polypeptide(L)'
;MVHFGNDWDTILDGEFAKTYYQNLRQFLLTEYRTQTIYPGMYDIFNALKYTPYAKVRAVILGQDPYHGPNQAHGLSFSVRKGVAPPPSLVNIFKEIKDDVGIDNTGKHGELTNWAKHGVLLLNTVLTVEQGAANA
;
A
#
# COMPACT_ATOMS: atom_id res chain seq x y z
N MET A 1 -5.14 2.92 -18.77
CA MET A 1 -3.66 2.79 -18.60
C MET A 1 -3.27 3.30 -17.22
N VAL A 2 -2.30 2.63 -16.58
CA VAL A 2 -1.85 3.02 -15.24
C VAL A 2 -0.83 4.16 -15.36
N HIS A 3 -1.05 5.22 -14.59
CA HIS A 3 -0.14 6.36 -14.49
C HIS A 3 0.20 6.61 -13.03
N PHE A 4 1.48 6.66 -12.73
CA PHE A 4 1.98 6.97 -11.38
C PHE A 4 2.26 8.47 -11.22
N GLY A 5 2.53 9.17 -12.32
CA GLY A 5 2.86 10.59 -12.30
C GLY A 5 4.33 10.87 -11.96
N ASN A 6 5.19 9.88 -12.08
CA ASN A 6 6.63 9.99 -11.78
C ASN A 6 7.44 9.02 -12.64
N ASP A 7 8.72 8.79 -12.28
CA ASP A 7 9.64 7.96 -13.04
C ASP A 7 9.26 6.47 -13.11
N TRP A 8 8.36 5.99 -12.25
CA TRP A 8 7.82 4.64 -12.36
C TRP A 8 7.07 4.44 -13.68
N ASP A 9 6.50 5.51 -14.26
CA ASP A 9 5.83 5.42 -15.56
C ASP A 9 6.78 4.94 -16.65
N THR A 10 8.03 5.38 -16.63
CA THR A 10 9.06 4.93 -17.59
C THR A 10 9.59 3.55 -17.24
N ILE A 11 9.88 3.29 -15.97
CA ILE A 11 10.49 2.04 -15.51
C ILE A 11 9.57 0.86 -15.77
N LEU A 12 8.27 1.04 -15.56
CA LEU A 12 7.28 -0.01 -15.73
C LEU A 12 6.55 0.07 -17.07
N ASP A 13 7.05 0.92 -17.97
CA ASP A 13 6.50 1.02 -19.32
C ASP A 13 6.54 -0.34 -20.00
N GLY A 14 5.45 -0.72 -20.64
CA GLY A 14 5.32 -2.01 -21.31
C GLY A 14 4.92 -3.17 -20.39
N GLU A 15 5.09 -3.07 -19.08
CA GLU A 15 4.67 -4.14 -18.15
C GLU A 15 3.16 -4.33 -18.20
N PHE A 16 2.41 -3.23 -18.27
CA PHE A 16 0.94 -3.26 -18.27
C PHE A 16 0.34 -3.71 -19.61
N ALA A 17 1.13 -3.83 -20.66
CA ALA A 17 0.71 -4.38 -21.95
C ALA A 17 0.85 -5.91 -22.01
N LYS A 18 1.53 -6.53 -21.04
CA LYS A 18 1.74 -7.97 -21.02
C LYS A 18 0.44 -8.72 -20.74
N THR A 19 0.33 -9.92 -21.32
CA THR A 19 -0.88 -10.74 -21.25
C THR A 19 -1.31 -11.04 -19.80
N TYR A 20 -0.35 -11.38 -18.93
CA TYR A 20 -0.68 -11.68 -17.53
C TYR A 20 -1.35 -10.50 -16.84
N TYR A 21 -0.89 -9.28 -17.12
CA TYR A 21 -1.48 -8.08 -16.54
C TYR A 21 -2.87 -7.81 -17.11
N GLN A 22 -3.04 -7.97 -18.41
CA GLN A 22 -4.34 -7.77 -19.04
C GLN A 22 -5.39 -8.75 -18.45
N ASN A 23 -5.00 -10.00 -18.24
CA ASN A 23 -5.85 -11.00 -17.62
C ASN A 23 -6.17 -10.65 -16.17
N LEU A 24 -5.16 -10.22 -15.40
CA LEU A 24 -5.33 -9.77 -14.02
C LEU A 24 -6.27 -8.56 -13.95
N ARG A 25 -6.12 -7.62 -14.86
CA ARG A 25 -6.97 -6.43 -14.92
C ARG A 25 -8.42 -6.79 -15.14
N GLN A 26 -8.70 -7.72 -16.06
CA GLN A 26 -10.07 -8.19 -16.31
C GLN A 26 -10.66 -8.88 -15.08
N PHE A 27 -9.88 -9.72 -14.43
CA PHE A 27 -10.28 -10.37 -13.19
C PHE A 27 -10.62 -9.34 -12.10
N LEU A 28 -9.75 -8.34 -11.91
CA LEU A 28 -9.96 -7.31 -10.89
C LEU A 28 -11.18 -6.45 -11.19
N LEU A 29 -11.43 -6.10 -12.45
CA LEU A 29 -12.63 -5.34 -12.82
C LEU A 29 -13.90 -6.09 -12.40
N THR A 30 -13.94 -7.40 -12.58
CA THR A 30 -15.06 -8.23 -12.16
C THR A 30 -15.15 -8.28 -10.63
N GLU A 31 -14.03 -8.48 -9.95
CA GLU A 31 -14.00 -8.55 -8.49
C GLU A 31 -14.45 -7.24 -7.84
N TYR A 32 -13.98 -6.10 -8.32
CA TYR A 32 -14.42 -4.80 -7.81
C TYR A 32 -15.91 -4.54 -8.04
N ARG A 33 -16.48 -5.13 -9.08
CA ARG A 33 -17.90 -4.99 -9.40
C ARG A 33 -18.77 -5.89 -8.54
N THR A 34 -18.30 -7.07 -8.17
CA THR A 34 -19.11 -8.11 -7.53
C THR A 34 -18.77 -8.34 -6.05
N GLN A 35 -17.60 -7.93 -5.60
CA GLN A 35 -17.13 -8.13 -4.24
C GLN A 35 -16.67 -6.80 -3.64
N THR A 36 -16.52 -6.76 -2.32
CA THR A 36 -15.86 -5.62 -1.66
C THR A 36 -14.37 -5.89 -1.58
N ILE A 37 -13.60 -5.09 -2.33
CA ILE A 37 -12.15 -5.24 -2.47
C ILE A 37 -11.45 -4.02 -1.86
N TYR A 38 -10.36 -4.25 -1.14
CA TYR A 38 -9.55 -3.20 -0.57
C TYR A 38 -8.12 -3.27 -1.13
N PRO A 39 -7.43 -2.13 -1.27
CA PRO A 39 -7.97 -0.77 -1.17
C PRO A 39 -8.86 -0.44 -2.36
N GLY A 40 -9.46 0.76 -2.35
CA GLY A 40 -10.18 1.27 -3.52
C GLY A 40 -9.28 1.23 -4.75
N MET A 41 -9.89 1.07 -5.96
CA MET A 41 -9.10 0.83 -7.17
C MET A 41 -8.12 1.96 -7.51
N TYR A 42 -8.40 3.18 -7.08
CA TYR A 42 -7.50 4.31 -7.32
C TYR A 42 -6.34 4.39 -6.33
N ASP A 43 -6.37 3.57 -5.29
CA ASP A 43 -5.34 3.54 -4.24
C ASP A 43 -4.38 2.36 -4.36
N ILE A 44 -4.61 1.43 -5.28
CA ILE A 44 -3.83 0.19 -5.42
C ILE A 44 -2.33 0.47 -5.51
N PHE A 45 -1.94 1.49 -6.29
CA PHE A 45 -0.54 1.81 -6.57
C PHE A 45 -0.02 3.01 -5.79
N ASN A 46 -0.66 3.38 -4.69
CA ASN A 46 -0.25 4.57 -3.94
C ASN A 46 1.20 4.54 -3.48
N ALA A 47 1.74 3.36 -3.14
CA ALA A 47 3.14 3.23 -2.76
C ALA A 47 4.07 3.79 -3.85
N LEU A 48 3.82 3.44 -5.10
CA LEU A 48 4.62 3.91 -6.25
C LEU A 48 4.33 5.37 -6.57
N LYS A 49 3.08 5.82 -6.40
CA LYS A 49 2.71 7.21 -6.64
C LYS A 49 3.39 8.17 -5.68
N TYR A 50 3.44 7.81 -4.39
CA TYR A 50 4.03 8.68 -3.36
C TYR A 50 5.55 8.65 -3.34
N THR A 51 6.17 7.53 -3.76
CA THR A 51 7.61 7.35 -3.67
C THR A 51 8.18 7.05 -5.05
N PRO A 52 8.68 8.09 -5.78
CA PRO A 52 9.36 7.87 -7.05
C PRO A 52 10.59 6.97 -6.89
N TYR A 53 10.90 6.20 -7.93
CA TYR A 53 12.03 5.27 -7.91
C TYR A 53 13.34 5.97 -7.51
N ALA A 54 13.61 7.13 -8.13
CA ALA A 54 14.86 7.88 -7.86
C ALA A 54 14.94 8.42 -6.43
N LYS A 55 13.82 8.43 -5.70
CA LYS A 55 13.77 8.97 -4.33
C LYS A 55 13.64 7.89 -3.27
N VAL A 56 13.62 6.63 -3.65
CA VAL A 56 13.54 5.52 -2.68
C VAL A 56 14.82 5.49 -1.84
N ARG A 57 14.65 5.57 -0.53
CA ARG A 57 15.72 5.48 0.46
C ARG A 57 15.65 4.21 1.29
N ALA A 58 14.46 3.67 1.48
CA ALA A 58 14.22 2.43 2.19
C ALA A 58 12.99 1.74 1.62
N VAL A 59 12.95 0.43 1.67
CA VAL A 59 11.82 -0.37 1.26
C VAL A 59 11.34 -1.17 2.46
N ILE A 60 10.03 -1.05 2.76
CA ILE A 60 9.38 -1.91 3.75
C ILE A 60 8.37 -2.74 2.99
N LEU A 61 8.59 -4.04 2.98
CA LEU A 61 7.76 -4.97 2.24
C LEU A 61 6.77 -5.65 3.18
N GLY A 62 5.47 -5.41 2.94
CA GLY A 62 4.39 -6.08 3.64
C GLY A 62 3.86 -7.26 2.84
N GLN A 63 2.88 -7.96 3.38
CA GLN A 63 2.29 -9.15 2.76
C GLN A 63 1.10 -8.77 1.87
N ASP A 64 -0.02 -8.42 2.47
CA ASP A 64 -1.25 -8.04 1.78
C ASP A 64 -1.94 -6.88 2.50
N PRO A 65 -2.91 -6.21 1.87
CA PRO A 65 -3.62 -5.10 2.51
C PRO A 65 -4.45 -5.57 3.71
N TYR A 66 -4.74 -4.64 4.63
CA TYR A 66 -5.72 -4.91 5.68
C TYR A 66 -7.10 -5.16 5.05
N HIS A 67 -7.82 -6.15 5.58
CA HIS A 67 -9.09 -6.58 5.01
C HIS A 67 -10.33 -6.02 5.72
N GLY A 68 -10.15 -5.07 6.63
CA GLY A 68 -11.24 -4.38 7.30
C GLY A 68 -11.60 -3.06 6.60
N PRO A 69 -12.82 -2.55 6.82
CA PRO A 69 -13.26 -1.30 6.18
C PRO A 69 -12.41 -0.11 6.64
N ASN A 70 -12.15 0.80 5.72
CA ASN A 70 -11.43 2.05 5.95
C ASN A 70 -9.98 1.92 6.42
N GLN A 71 -9.38 0.74 6.33
CA GLN A 71 -8.00 0.51 6.75
C GLN A 71 -7.01 0.72 5.61
N ALA A 72 -7.04 -0.11 4.59
CA ALA A 72 -6.06 -0.10 3.50
C ALA A 72 -6.23 1.09 2.57
N HIS A 73 -5.12 1.71 2.19
CA HIS A 73 -5.12 2.80 1.22
C HIS A 73 -3.90 2.77 0.28
N GLY A 74 -3.31 1.60 0.10
CA GLY A 74 -2.25 1.38 -0.89
C GLY A 74 -0.82 1.48 -0.35
N LEU A 75 -0.63 1.61 0.95
CA LEU A 75 0.68 1.62 1.61
C LEU A 75 0.74 0.51 2.63
N SER A 76 1.80 -0.31 2.59
CA SER A 76 1.96 -1.40 3.54
C SER A 76 1.98 -0.86 4.98
N PHE A 77 1.36 -1.61 5.90
CA PHE A 77 1.25 -1.31 7.33
C PHE A 77 0.45 -0.06 7.68
N SER A 78 0.18 0.83 6.73
CA SER A 78 -0.52 2.09 6.95
C SER A 78 -2.03 1.89 6.98
N VAL A 79 -2.70 2.67 7.83
CA VAL A 79 -4.17 2.79 7.83
C VAL A 79 -4.56 4.24 7.62
N ARG A 80 -5.80 4.46 7.19
CA ARG A 80 -6.33 5.81 7.03
C ARG A 80 -6.39 6.53 8.38
N LYS A 81 -6.29 7.85 8.35
CA LYS A 81 -6.50 8.67 9.56
C LYS A 81 -7.87 8.37 10.15
N GLY A 82 -7.96 8.35 11.48
CA GLY A 82 -9.18 8.05 12.19
C GLY A 82 -9.39 6.56 12.46
N VAL A 83 -8.57 5.69 11.91
CA VAL A 83 -8.58 4.26 12.18
C VAL A 83 -7.45 3.95 13.16
N ALA A 84 -7.75 3.16 14.19
CA ALA A 84 -6.73 2.76 15.17
C ALA A 84 -5.62 1.96 14.49
N PRO A 85 -4.33 2.24 14.82
CA PRO A 85 -3.24 1.45 14.26
C PRO A 85 -3.39 -0.04 14.58
N PRO A 86 -3.30 -0.93 13.59
CA PRO A 86 -3.35 -2.37 13.82
C PRO A 86 -2.14 -2.86 14.63
N PRO A 87 -2.21 -4.07 15.22
CA PRO A 87 -1.13 -4.60 16.05
C PRO A 87 0.24 -4.62 15.39
N SER A 88 0.31 -4.93 14.09
CA SER A 88 1.57 -4.92 13.34
C SER A 88 2.21 -3.55 13.32
N LEU A 89 1.41 -2.50 13.11
CA LEU A 89 1.90 -1.12 13.11
C LEU A 89 2.26 -0.64 14.52
N VAL A 90 1.47 -1.02 15.51
CA VAL A 90 1.80 -0.73 16.92
C VAL A 90 3.17 -1.30 17.26
N ASN A 91 3.46 -2.53 16.84
CA ASN A 91 4.76 -3.16 17.06
C ASN A 91 5.90 -2.41 16.35
N ILE A 92 5.67 -1.92 15.14
CA ILE A 92 6.65 -1.09 14.43
C ILE A 92 6.93 0.19 15.21
N PHE A 93 5.90 0.85 15.70
CA PHE A 93 6.06 2.07 16.51
C PHE A 93 6.83 1.81 17.82
N LYS A 94 6.58 0.66 18.47
CA LYS A 94 7.33 0.25 19.67
C LYS A 94 8.81 0.07 19.36
N GLU A 95 9.13 -0.62 18.26
CA GLU A 95 10.52 -0.83 17.86
C GLU A 95 11.22 0.48 17.55
N ILE A 96 10.58 1.40 16.86
CA ILE A 96 11.14 2.72 16.57
C ILE A 96 11.43 3.48 17.88
N LYS A 97 10.50 3.42 18.85
CA LYS A 97 10.70 4.05 20.15
C LYS A 97 11.88 3.46 20.90
N ASP A 98 11.96 2.12 20.94
CA ASP A 98 13.04 1.42 21.66
C ASP A 98 14.41 1.62 21.01
N ASP A 99 14.46 1.64 19.66
CA ASP A 99 15.73 1.73 18.94
C ASP A 99 16.24 3.16 18.80
N VAL A 100 15.39 4.11 18.39
CA VAL A 100 15.81 5.48 18.09
C VAL A 100 15.17 6.54 18.98
N GLY A 101 14.35 6.16 19.93
CA GLY A 101 13.76 7.07 20.92
C GLY A 101 12.60 7.94 20.39
N ILE A 102 12.13 7.71 19.17
CA ILE A 102 11.00 8.45 18.60
C ILE A 102 9.70 7.74 18.96
N ASP A 103 8.84 8.44 19.70
CA ASP A 103 7.56 7.89 20.16
C ASP A 103 6.42 8.31 19.24
N ASN A 104 5.90 7.34 18.46
CA ASN A 104 4.73 7.53 17.61
C ASN A 104 3.45 6.97 18.24
N THR A 105 3.51 6.45 19.47
CA THR A 105 2.33 5.95 20.18
C THR A 105 1.35 7.11 20.40
N GLY A 106 0.06 6.84 20.21
CA GLY A 106 -0.96 7.87 20.31
C GLY A 106 -1.12 8.76 19.08
N LYS A 107 -0.25 8.62 18.07
CA LYS A 107 -0.40 9.30 16.78
C LYS A 107 -1.23 8.44 15.82
N HIS A 108 -1.69 9.07 14.72
CA HIS A 108 -2.42 8.32 13.69
C HIS A 108 -1.52 7.28 13.00
N GLY A 109 -2.14 6.27 12.40
CA GLY A 109 -1.42 5.20 11.72
C GLY A 109 -1.28 5.42 10.22
N GLU A 110 -1.51 6.63 9.70
CA GLU A 110 -1.31 6.92 8.29
C GLU A 110 0.15 7.27 8.02
N LEU A 111 0.80 6.48 7.16
CA LEU A 111 2.23 6.58 6.89
C LEU A 111 2.57 7.31 5.60
N THR A 112 1.63 8.07 5.03
CA THR A 112 1.85 8.83 3.79
C THR A 112 3.09 9.72 3.87
N ASN A 113 3.33 10.31 5.03
CA ASN A 113 4.48 11.17 5.25
C ASN A 113 5.82 10.41 5.13
N TRP A 114 5.85 9.17 5.60
CA TRP A 114 7.02 8.30 5.40
C TRP A 114 7.26 8.04 3.91
N ALA A 115 6.18 7.74 3.17
CA ALA A 115 6.25 7.51 1.74
C ALA A 115 6.79 8.73 0.99
N LYS A 116 6.34 9.93 1.35
CA LYS A 116 6.80 11.17 0.75
C LYS A 116 8.26 11.48 1.04
N HIS A 117 8.84 10.87 2.06
CA HIS A 117 10.25 11.03 2.44
C HIS A 117 11.13 9.88 1.98
N GLY A 118 10.66 9.05 1.06
CA GLY A 118 11.48 8.02 0.42
C GLY A 118 11.35 6.61 0.98
N VAL A 119 10.36 6.35 1.84
CA VAL A 119 10.08 5.00 2.32
C VAL A 119 9.04 4.35 1.40
N LEU A 120 9.48 3.39 0.59
CA LEU A 120 8.58 2.63 -0.29
C LEU A 120 7.86 1.56 0.55
N LEU A 121 6.58 1.80 0.79
CA LEU A 121 5.73 0.92 1.60
C LEU A 121 4.90 0.03 0.67
N LEU A 122 5.48 -1.09 0.26
CA LEU A 122 4.92 -1.97 -0.76
C LEU A 122 4.47 -3.30 -0.18
N ASN A 123 3.29 -3.77 -0.56
CA ASN A 123 2.85 -5.13 -0.26
C ASN A 123 3.19 -6.07 -1.43
N THR A 124 3.43 -7.34 -1.13
CA THR A 124 3.63 -8.36 -2.17
C THR A 124 2.35 -8.67 -2.92
N VAL A 125 1.20 -8.52 -2.25
CA VAL A 125 -0.14 -8.62 -2.84
C VAL A 125 -0.84 -7.28 -2.63
N LEU A 126 -1.37 -6.68 -3.68
CA LEU A 126 -1.84 -5.30 -3.66
C LEU A 126 -3.32 -5.13 -3.38
N THR A 127 -4.10 -6.20 -3.43
CA THR A 127 -5.54 -6.17 -3.20
C THR A 127 -5.98 -7.32 -2.31
N VAL A 128 -7.11 -7.14 -1.63
CA VAL A 128 -7.68 -8.17 -0.76
C VAL A 128 -9.19 -8.06 -0.76
N GLU A 129 -9.90 -9.20 -0.68
CA GLU A 129 -11.33 -9.24 -0.46
C GLU A 129 -11.64 -8.95 1.01
N GLN A 130 -12.71 -8.21 1.28
CA GLN A 130 -13.12 -7.88 2.64
C GLN A 130 -13.23 -9.13 3.51
N GLY A 131 -12.57 -9.10 4.67
CA GLY A 131 -12.63 -10.17 5.66
C GLY A 131 -11.83 -11.41 5.34
N ALA A 132 -11.07 -11.44 4.21
CA ALA A 132 -10.41 -12.66 3.73
C ALA A 132 -8.94 -12.39 3.40
N ALA A 133 -8.06 -12.48 4.41
CA ALA A 133 -6.61 -12.32 4.20
C ALA A 133 -6.10 -13.26 3.10
N ASN A 134 -5.27 -12.75 2.21
CA ASN A 134 -4.68 -13.48 1.07
C ASN A 134 -5.71 -13.97 0.03
N ALA A 135 -6.88 -13.39 0.01
CA ALA A 135 -7.89 -13.76 -1.00
C ALA A 135 -7.82 -12.89 -2.26
#